data_c4b7367c9295a2b3138649a0b8a5c3cf
#
_entry.id   c4b7367c9295a2b3138649a0b8a5c3cf
#
_cell.length_a   1.000
_cell.length_b   1.000
_cell.length_c   1.000
_cell.angle_alpha   90.00
_cell.angle_beta   90.00
_cell.angle_gamma   90.00
#
_symmetry.space_group_name_H-M   'P 1'
#
loop_
_entity.id
_entity.type
_entity.pdbx_description
1 polymer ?
#
loop_
_entity_poly.entity_id
_entity_poly.type
_entity_poly.pdbx_seq_one_letter_code
_entity_poly.pdbx_strand_id
1 'polypeptide(L)'
;MQTTEKLHPEAIGLDKKSDLEILTILYEGQIEAAKCVSESMASLEAGAKAMADAVLMGNKLVYAAAGSSGLQGMADGLELTPTFGIPISQIKILRAGGLQDMSQPKGNMDDNKLAAKSDAEIIEPGDCVICLAA
;
A
#
# COMPACT_ATOMS: atom_id res chain seq x y z
N MET A 1 -6.26 -0.50 -20.84
CA MET A 1 -6.62 -1.32 -19.67
C MET A 1 -5.35 -1.52 -18.87
N GLN A 2 -5.33 -1.13 -17.62
CA GLN A 2 -4.16 -1.26 -16.76
C GLN A 2 -3.81 -2.75 -16.60
N THR A 3 -2.54 -3.06 -16.38
CA THR A 3 -2.09 -4.46 -16.26
C THR A 3 -2.73 -5.17 -15.07
N THR A 4 -2.98 -4.43 -14.00
CA THR A 4 -3.64 -4.89 -12.77
C THR A 4 -5.12 -5.25 -12.95
N GLU A 5 -5.75 -4.75 -14.04
CA GLU A 5 -7.15 -5.04 -14.38
C GLU A 5 -7.30 -6.23 -15.35
N LYS A 6 -6.20 -6.89 -15.69
CA LYS A 6 -6.24 -8.07 -16.56
C LYS A 6 -6.54 -9.32 -15.75
N LEU A 7 -7.41 -10.16 -16.30
CA LEU A 7 -7.67 -11.46 -15.72
C LEU A 7 -6.40 -12.32 -15.74
N HIS A 8 -6.07 -12.94 -14.61
CA HIS A 8 -4.99 -13.91 -14.56
C HIS A 8 -5.31 -15.10 -15.49
N PRO A 9 -4.36 -15.60 -16.29
CA PRO A 9 -4.64 -16.70 -17.25
C PRO A 9 -5.29 -17.93 -16.61
N GLU A 10 -4.82 -18.33 -15.42
CA GLU A 10 -5.36 -19.47 -14.69
C GLU A 10 -6.75 -19.22 -14.06
N ALA A 11 -7.19 -17.96 -13.99
CA ALA A 11 -8.53 -17.61 -13.49
C ALA A 11 -9.62 -17.76 -14.56
N ILE A 12 -9.26 -18.09 -15.80
CA ILE A 12 -10.25 -18.30 -16.87
C ILE A 12 -11.11 -19.53 -16.52
N GLY A 13 -12.42 -19.34 -16.45
CA GLY A 13 -13.37 -20.41 -16.11
C GLY A 13 -13.30 -20.85 -14.64
N LEU A 14 -12.82 -20.00 -13.75
CA LEU A 14 -12.71 -20.29 -12.31
C LEU A 14 -14.05 -20.71 -11.70
N ASP A 15 -15.15 -20.12 -12.17
CA ASP A 15 -16.53 -20.41 -11.77
C ASP A 15 -17.00 -21.84 -12.09
N LYS A 16 -16.27 -22.58 -12.92
CA LYS A 16 -16.57 -23.95 -13.35
C LYS A 16 -15.64 -25.00 -12.74
N LYS A 17 -14.68 -24.56 -11.94
CA LYS A 17 -13.71 -25.44 -11.29
C LYS A 17 -14.24 -25.95 -9.95
N SER A 18 -13.71 -27.06 -9.47
CA SER A 18 -13.97 -27.52 -8.11
C SER A 18 -13.33 -26.60 -7.07
N ASP A 19 -13.85 -26.63 -5.85
CA ASP A 19 -13.33 -25.82 -4.73
C ASP A 19 -11.83 -26.05 -4.52
N LEU A 20 -11.36 -27.29 -4.63
CA LEU A 20 -9.95 -27.62 -4.47
C LEU A 20 -9.08 -27.01 -5.59
N GLU A 21 -9.54 -27.05 -6.82
CA GLU A 21 -8.85 -26.43 -7.96
C GLU A 21 -8.78 -24.90 -7.77
N ILE A 22 -9.87 -24.27 -7.34
CA ILE A 22 -9.90 -22.83 -7.04
C ILE A 22 -8.89 -22.50 -5.96
N LEU A 23 -8.89 -23.21 -4.83
CA LEU A 23 -7.96 -22.98 -3.73
C LEU A 23 -6.51 -23.19 -4.15
N THR A 24 -6.24 -24.18 -5.00
CA THR A 24 -4.89 -24.43 -5.52
C THR A 24 -4.41 -23.28 -6.39
N ILE A 25 -5.23 -22.79 -7.31
CA ILE A 25 -4.91 -21.65 -8.18
C ILE A 25 -4.62 -20.39 -7.35
N LEU A 26 -5.46 -20.11 -6.35
CA LEU A 26 -5.26 -18.96 -5.46
C LEU A 26 -3.95 -19.09 -4.66
N TYR A 27 -3.65 -20.26 -4.15
CA TYR A 27 -2.42 -20.55 -3.42
C TYR A 27 -1.18 -20.37 -4.31
N GLU A 28 -1.19 -20.94 -5.49
CA GLU A 28 -0.09 -20.83 -6.45
C GLU A 28 0.13 -19.38 -6.89
N GLY A 29 -0.94 -18.62 -7.12
CA GLY A 29 -0.87 -17.20 -7.42
C GLY A 29 -0.21 -16.37 -6.31
N GLN A 30 -0.47 -16.68 -5.02
CA GLN A 30 0.20 -16.02 -3.91
C GLN A 30 1.71 -16.36 -3.87
N ILE A 31 2.08 -17.61 -4.17
CA ILE A 31 3.50 -18.01 -4.25
C ILE A 31 4.20 -17.27 -5.39
N GLU A 32 3.56 -17.15 -6.55
CA GLU A 32 4.11 -16.43 -7.70
C GLU A 32 4.30 -14.95 -7.36
N ALA A 33 3.30 -14.30 -6.78
CA ALA A 33 3.39 -12.92 -6.34
C ALA A 33 4.55 -12.71 -5.36
N ALA A 34 4.71 -13.60 -4.38
CA ALA A 34 5.82 -13.52 -3.44
C ALA A 34 7.19 -13.70 -4.12
N LYS A 35 7.31 -14.57 -5.12
CA LYS A 35 8.54 -14.77 -5.90
C LYS A 35 8.93 -13.54 -6.71
N CYS A 36 7.95 -12.82 -7.27
CA CYS A 36 8.22 -11.60 -8.05
C CYS A 36 8.92 -10.51 -7.22
N VAL A 37 8.75 -10.50 -5.89
CA VAL A 37 9.43 -9.56 -4.99
C VAL A 37 10.95 -9.67 -5.09
N SER A 38 11.47 -10.87 -5.37
CA SER A 38 12.92 -11.10 -5.48
C SER A 38 13.57 -10.27 -6.60
N GLU A 39 12.83 -9.92 -7.64
CA GLU A 39 13.31 -9.11 -8.76
C GLU A 39 13.43 -7.62 -8.38
N SER A 40 12.82 -7.21 -7.27
CA SER A 40 12.79 -5.83 -6.78
C SER A 40 13.66 -5.59 -5.56
N MET A 41 14.47 -6.57 -5.12
CA MET A 41 15.25 -6.49 -3.87
C MET A 41 16.14 -5.26 -3.76
N ALA A 42 16.82 -4.87 -4.84
CA ALA A 42 17.65 -3.66 -4.83
C ALA A 42 16.83 -2.38 -4.64
N SER A 43 15.64 -2.30 -5.23
CA SER A 43 14.73 -1.17 -5.04
C SER A 43 14.15 -1.13 -3.63
N LEU A 44 13.84 -2.30 -3.06
CA LEU A 44 13.38 -2.44 -1.67
C LEU A 44 14.46 -2.00 -0.68
N GLU A 45 15.72 -2.39 -0.91
CA GLU A 45 16.86 -1.95 -0.10
C GLU A 45 16.99 -0.41 -0.12
N ALA A 46 16.92 0.18 -1.31
CA ALA A 46 16.99 1.64 -1.45
C ALA A 46 15.80 2.34 -0.74
N GLY A 47 14.59 1.79 -0.86
CA GLY A 47 13.42 2.29 -0.17
C GLY A 47 13.54 2.19 1.35
N ALA A 48 13.96 1.04 1.85
CA ALA A 48 14.18 0.82 3.28
C ALA A 48 15.23 1.79 3.85
N LYS A 49 16.32 2.02 3.10
CA LYS A 49 17.32 3.02 3.48
C LYS A 49 16.76 4.44 3.53
N ALA A 50 15.96 4.84 2.54
CA ALA A 50 15.33 6.16 2.54
C ALA A 50 14.37 6.35 3.73
N MET A 51 13.60 5.32 4.09
CA MET A 51 12.74 5.33 5.27
C MET A 51 13.57 5.49 6.55
N ALA A 52 14.64 4.71 6.70
CA ALA A 52 15.51 4.78 7.87
C ALA A 52 16.18 6.14 8.00
N ASP A 53 16.72 6.69 6.90
CA ASP A 53 17.36 8.00 6.88
C ASP A 53 16.36 9.11 7.28
N ALA A 54 15.13 9.08 6.78
CA ALA A 54 14.08 10.02 7.17
C ALA A 54 13.79 9.98 8.69
N VAL A 55 13.60 8.79 9.24
CA VAL A 55 13.33 8.61 10.68
C VAL A 55 14.51 9.11 11.52
N LEU A 56 15.74 8.74 11.18
CA LEU A 56 16.93 9.14 11.91
C LEU A 56 17.18 10.65 11.90
N MET A 57 16.77 11.34 10.84
CA MET A 57 16.83 12.80 10.72
C MET A 57 15.67 13.52 11.40
N GLY A 58 14.72 12.80 12.01
CA GLY A 58 13.54 13.38 12.66
C GLY A 58 12.42 13.75 11.68
N ASN A 59 12.54 13.38 10.42
CA ASN A 59 11.52 13.57 9.39
C ASN A 59 10.40 12.52 9.49
N LYS A 60 9.40 12.62 8.64
CA LYS A 60 8.20 11.77 8.69
C LYS A 60 8.25 10.66 7.66
N LEU A 61 7.61 9.53 7.99
CA LEU A 61 7.16 8.52 7.05
C LEU A 61 5.70 8.83 6.71
N VAL A 62 5.42 9.06 5.44
CA VAL A 62 4.09 9.44 4.95
C VAL A 62 3.56 8.33 4.07
N TYR A 63 2.58 7.58 4.56
CA TYR A 63 1.88 6.54 3.80
C TYR A 63 0.75 7.18 3.00
N ALA A 64 0.81 7.09 1.69
CA ALA A 64 -0.19 7.66 0.79
C ALA A 64 -0.85 6.56 -0.05
N ALA A 65 -2.15 6.41 0.06
CA ALA A 65 -2.90 5.36 -0.62
C ALA A 65 -4.39 5.66 -0.74
N ALA A 66 -5.09 4.84 -1.52
CA ALA A 66 -6.54 4.88 -1.68
C ALA A 66 -7.16 3.49 -1.42
N GLY A 67 -8.45 3.43 -1.21
CA GLY A 67 -9.20 2.17 -1.09
C GLY A 67 -8.63 1.20 -0.05
N SER A 68 -8.58 -0.09 -0.41
CA SER A 68 -8.02 -1.17 0.44
C SER A 68 -6.51 -1.05 0.64
N SER A 69 -5.77 -0.53 -0.34
CA SER A 69 -4.34 -0.22 -0.19
C SER A 69 -4.11 0.79 0.93
N GLY A 70 -5.04 1.73 1.13
CA GLY A 70 -5.02 2.67 2.25
C GLY A 70 -5.17 2.01 3.61
N LEU A 71 -5.96 0.93 3.71
CA LEU A 71 -6.09 0.14 4.95
C LEU A 71 -4.79 -0.60 5.26
N GLN A 72 -4.14 -1.18 4.24
CA GLN A 72 -2.86 -1.87 4.40
C GLN A 72 -1.76 -0.90 4.83
N GLY A 73 -1.64 0.26 4.16
CA GLY A 73 -0.66 1.28 4.53
C GLY A 73 -0.88 1.84 5.93
N MET A 74 -2.14 1.97 6.35
CA MET A 74 -2.45 2.39 7.71
C MET A 74 -2.06 1.31 8.74
N ALA A 75 -2.36 0.05 8.48
CA ALA A 75 -1.98 -1.05 9.37
C ALA A 75 -0.46 -1.11 9.54
N ASP A 76 0.29 -1.06 8.45
CA ASP A 76 1.76 -1.04 8.46
C ASP A 76 2.30 0.18 9.23
N GLY A 77 1.85 1.39 8.87
CA GLY A 77 2.33 2.62 9.50
C GLY A 77 2.05 2.69 11.00
N LEU A 78 0.88 2.24 11.45
CA LEU A 78 0.54 2.23 12.88
C LEU A 78 1.33 1.19 13.67
N GLU A 79 1.78 0.10 13.04
CA GLU A 79 2.61 -0.93 13.67
C GLU A 79 4.04 -0.43 13.96
N LEU A 80 4.52 0.60 13.27
CA LEU A 80 5.89 1.11 13.44
C LEU A 80 6.16 1.62 14.85
N THR A 81 5.17 2.22 15.50
CA THR A 81 5.34 2.73 16.87
C THR A 81 5.49 1.62 17.91
N PRO A 82 4.58 0.64 18.03
CA PRO A 82 4.69 -0.40 19.04
C PRO A 82 5.83 -1.39 18.76
N THR A 83 6.13 -1.65 17.48
CA THR A 83 7.11 -2.68 17.11
C THR A 83 8.54 -2.15 17.06
N PHE A 84 8.73 -0.95 16.52
CA PHE A 84 10.07 -0.38 16.27
C PHE A 84 10.36 0.86 17.11
N GLY A 85 9.42 1.33 17.91
CA GLY A 85 9.60 2.52 18.77
C GLY A 85 9.67 3.84 18.01
N ILE A 86 9.24 3.88 16.74
CA ILE A 86 9.20 5.12 15.96
C ILE A 86 8.12 6.04 16.54
N PRO A 87 8.43 7.31 16.87
CA PRO A 87 7.45 8.22 17.42
C PRO A 87 6.25 8.41 16.50
N ILE A 88 5.04 8.34 17.04
CA ILE A 88 3.80 8.54 16.26
C ILE A 88 3.75 9.91 15.56
N SER A 89 4.47 10.90 16.07
CA SER A 89 4.60 12.21 15.41
C SER A 89 5.33 12.15 14.07
N GLN A 90 6.17 11.15 13.86
CA GLN A 90 6.89 10.91 12.61
C GLN A 90 6.12 10.04 11.62
N ILE A 91 4.89 9.64 11.94
CA ILE A 91 4.07 8.80 11.06
C ILE A 91 2.85 9.59 10.59
N LYS A 92 2.61 9.61 9.29
CA LYS A 92 1.44 10.25 8.67
C LYS A 92 0.77 9.27 7.70
N ILE A 93 -0.55 9.21 7.78
CA ILE A 93 -1.37 8.39 6.89
C ILE A 93 -2.25 9.32 6.06
N LEU A 94 -1.99 9.37 4.75
CA LEU A 94 -2.79 10.05 3.76
C LEU A 94 -3.63 9.02 3.01
N ARG A 95 -4.91 8.98 3.29
CA ARG A 95 -5.83 8.07 2.64
C ARG A 95 -6.89 8.87 1.88
N ALA A 96 -7.04 8.60 0.59
CA ALA A 96 -8.12 9.17 -0.20
C ALA A 96 -9.48 8.89 0.46
N GLY A 97 -10.29 9.93 0.64
CA GLY A 97 -11.53 9.86 1.41
C GLY A 97 -11.39 10.06 2.92
N GLY A 98 -10.15 10.17 3.43
CA GLY A 98 -9.86 10.36 4.86
C GLY A 98 -10.07 9.10 5.70
N LEU A 99 -9.67 9.19 6.98
CA LEU A 99 -9.77 8.06 7.91
C LEU A 99 -11.20 7.74 8.35
N GLN A 100 -12.11 8.70 8.24
CA GLN A 100 -13.52 8.51 8.63
C GLN A 100 -14.30 7.63 7.67
N ASP A 101 -13.79 7.41 6.45
CA ASP A 101 -14.45 6.63 5.39
C ASP A 101 -14.14 5.12 5.45
N MET A 102 -13.61 4.63 6.56
CA MET A 102 -13.19 3.23 6.69
C MET A 102 -14.35 2.24 6.76
N SER A 103 -15.49 2.68 7.28
CA SER A 103 -16.68 1.81 7.44
C SER A 103 -17.65 1.89 6.25
N GLN A 104 -17.57 2.94 5.46
CA GLN A 104 -18.44 3.18 4.30
C GLN A 104 -17.65 3.87 3.19
N PRO A 105 -16.87 3.12 2.41
CA PRO A 105 -16.07 3.68 1.31
C PRO A 105 -16.98 4.40 0.32
N LYS A 106 -16.78 5.70 0.15
CA LYS A 106 -17.44 6.47 -0.89
C LYS A 106 -16.72 6.18 -2.19
N GLY A 107 -17.40 5.56 -3.15
CA GLY A 107 -16.87 5.37 -4.48
C GLY A 107 -16.38 6.69 -5.08
N ASN A 108 -15.35 6.64 -5.95
CA ASN A 108 -14.75 7.78 -6.68
C ASN A 108 -13.84 8.73 -5.88
N MET A 109 -13.42 8.38 -4.66
CA MET A 109 -12.45 9.18 -3.91
C MET A 109 -11.02 9.04 -4.46
N ASP A 110 -10.72 7.93 -5.13
CA ASP A 110 -9.41 7.59 -5.67
C ASP A 110 -8.97 8.55 -6.78
N ASP A 111 -9.92 9.13 -7.51
CA ASP A 111 -9.68 10.07 -8.61
C ASP A 111 -9.72 11.55 -8.19
N ASN A 112 -9.90 11.85 -6.92
CA ASN A 112 -10.00 13.23 -6.44
C ASN A 112 -8.62 13.89 -6.26
N LYS A 113 -8.06 14.36 -7.40
CA LYS A 113 -6.75 15.00 -7.44
C LYS A 113 -6.65 16.27 -6.59
N LEU A 114 -7.74 17.01 -6.41
CA LEU A 114 -7.74 18.25 -5.61
C LEU A 114 -7.61 17.92 -4.12
N ALA A 115 -8.36 16.92 -3.63
CA ALA A 115 -8.22 16.46 -2.24
C ALA A 115 -6.83 15.90 -1.99
N ALA A 116 -6.32 15.04 -2.89
CA ALA A 116 -4.98 14.47 -2.77
C ALA A 116 -3.89 15.55 -2.71
N LYS A 117 -4.03 16.62 -3.51
CA LYS A 117 -3.10 17.75 -3.48
C LYS A 117 -3.15 18.49 -2.13
N SER A 118 -4.34 18.74 -1.62
CA SER A 118 -4.52 19.40 -0.31
C SER A 118 -3.95 18.53 0.82
N ASP A 119 -4.22 17.22 0.79
CA ASP A 119 -3.69 16.28 1.80
C ASP A 119 -2.16 16.21 1.76
N ALA A 120 -1.56 16.39 0.58
CA ALA A 120 -0.11 16.38 0.40
C ALA A 120 0.61 17.64 0.91
N GLU A 121 -0.12 18.71 1.26
CA GLU A 121 0.48 19.95 1.80
C GLU A 121 1.21 19.77 3.13
N ILE A 122 0.94 18.67 3.84
CA ILE A 122 1.63 18.33 5.10
C ILE A 122 3.02 17.73 4.90
N ILE A 123 3.39 17.37 3.66
CA ILE A 123 4.68 16.77 3.32
C ILE A 123 5.74 17.87 3.28
N GLU A 124 6.83 17.63 3.97
CA GLU A 124 7.94 18.57 4.09
C GLU A 124 9.21 18.00 3.44
N PRO A 125 10.17 18.87 3.05
CA PRO A 125 11.45 18.40 2.55
C PRO A 125 12.15 17.49 3.57
N GLY A 126 12.58 16.31 3.12
CA GLY A 126 13.21 15.29 3.96
C GLY A 126 12.26 14.17 4.39
N ASP A 127 10.96 14.36 4.25
CA ASP A 127 9.99 13.28 4.51
C ASP A 127 10.11 12.16 3.46
N CYS A 128 9.90 10.92 3.89
CA CYS A 128 9.84 9.78 2.99
C CYS A 128 8.37 9.41 2.73
N VAL A 129 7.95 9.46 1.46
CA VAL A 129 6.58 9.13 1.06
C VAL A 129 6.53 7.71 0.50
N ILE A 130 5.68 6.88 1.09
CA ILE A 130 5.39 5.50 0.70
C ILE A 130 4.03 5.48 0.01
N CYS A 131 4.02 5.34 -1.32
CA CYS A 131 2.80 5.26 -2.11
C CYS A 131 2.42 3.79 -2.33
N LEU A 132 1.19 3.44 -1.92
CA LEU A 132 0.63 2.11 -2.14
C LEU A 132 -0.53 2.20 -3.14
N ALA A 133 -0.39 1.45 -4.24
CA ALA A 133 -1.42 1.34 -5.27
C ALA A 133 -1.46 -0.10 -5.79
N ALA A 134 -2.64 -0.60 -6.14
CA ALA A 134 -2.88 -1.87 -6.80
C ALA A 134 -3.30 -1.64 -8.26
#